data_5b61d7934dadd0a776cc26da738a3143
#
_entry.id   5b61d7934dadd0a776cc26da738a3143
#
_cell.length_a   1.000
_cell.length_b   1.000
_cell.length_c   1.000
_cell.angle_alpha   90.00
_cell.angle_beta   90.00
_cell.angle_gamma   90.00
#
_symmetry.space_group_name_H-M   'P 1'
#
loop_
_entity.id
_entity.type
_entity.pdbx_description
1 polymer ?
#
loop_
_entity_poly.entity_id
_entity_poly.type
_entity_poly.pdbx_seq_one_letter_code
_entity_poly.pdbx_strand_id
1 'polypeptide(L)'
;MIDLSKMKERSVDMNNEVFEAFNNGCFEVPEVEKSFKDVPWSKHPTFEGVELKHILTSKETGGAYSFHLVRIAPGKSILDHIHDPQLETHEVIAGKGTCINDGHEIAYLPGVISVMPPQVHHEVHAGEEGLFLFAKFLPALC
;
A
#
# COMPACT_ATOMS: atom_id res chain seq x y z
N MET A 1 16.73 -19.82 -0.81
CA MET A 1 16.14 -18.95 -1.86
C MET A 1 14.64 -19.13 -1.87
N ILE A 2 13.89 -18.05 -1.92
CA ILE A 2 12.44 -18.10 -1.99
C ILE A 2 12.02 -18.47 -3.42
N ASP A 3 11.13 -19.45 -3.53
CA ASP A 3 10.53 -19.81 -4.81
C ASP A 3 9.38 -18.86 -5.13
N LEU A 4 9.63 -17.88 -5.99
CA LEU A 4 8.65 -16.87 -6.37
C LEU A 4 7.44 -17.44 -7.10
N SER A 5 7.57 -18.58 -7.78
CA SER A 5 6.44 -19.22 -8.45
C SER A 5 5.42 -19.72 -7.46
N LYS A 6 5.87 -20.31 -6.35
CA LYS A 6 4.99 -20.74 -5.26
C LYS A 6 4.34 -19.59 -4.52
N MET A 7 5.06 -18.48 -4.35
CA MET A 7 4.48 -17.26 -3.78
C MET A 7 3.37 -16.72 -4.67
N LYS A 8 3.58 -16.71 -5.98
CA LYS A 8 2.58 -16.28 -6.96
C LYS A 8 1.32 -17.14 -6.91
N GLU A 9 1.46 -18.47 -6.85
CA GLU A 9 0.33 -19.39 -6.74
C GLU A 9 -0.45 -19.13 -5.46
N ARG A 10 0.22 -19.02 -4.31
CA ARG A 10 -0.44 -18.72 -3.04
C ARG A 10 -1.14 -17.36 -3.05
N SER A 11 -0.58 -16.35 -3.73
CA SER A 11 -1.20 -15.04 -3.79
C SER A 11 -2.52 -15.07 -4.58
N VAL A 12 -2.64 -15.92 -5.59
CA VAL A 12 -3.89 -16.12 -6.33
C VAL A 12 -4.97 -16.70 -5.41
N ASP A 13 -4.63 -17.72 -4.61
CA ASP A 13 -5.58 -18.42 -3.76
C ASP A 13 -6.00 -17.61 -2.52
N MET A 14 -5.10 -16.79 -1.97
CA MET A 14 -5.29 -16.09 -0.69
C MET A 14 -5.52 -14.59 -0.82
N ASN A 15 -5.48 -14.07 -2.04
CA ASN A 15 -5.47 -12.63 -2.30
C ASN A 15 -6.56 -11.87 -1.55
N ASN A 16 -7.80 -12.30 -1.74
CA ASN A 16 -8.95 -11.57 -1.20
C ASN A 16 -9.08 -11.75 0.31
N GLU A 17 -8.76 -12.92 0.82
CA GLU A 17 -8.93 -13.22 2.25
C GLU A 17 -7.99 -12.37 3.12
N VAL A 18 -6.71 -12.30 2.75
CA VAL A 18 -5.72 -11.55 3.53
C VAL A 18 -6.01 -10.05 3.45
N PHE A 19 -6.27 -9.55 2.26
CA PHE A 19 -6.58 -8.13 2.09
C PHE A 19 -7.89 -7.76 2.79
N GLU A 20 -8.93 -8.57 2.68
CA GLU A 20 -10.22 -8.32 3.32
C GLU A 20 -10.12 -8.38 4.85
N ALA A 21 -9.24 -9.19 5.40
CA ALA A 21 -8.98 -9.18 6.84
C ALA A 21 -8.48 -7.80 7.31
N PHE A 22 -7.59 -7.18 6.56
CA PHE A 22 -7.14 -5.82 6.86
C PHE A 22 -8.19 -4.76 6.54
N ASN A 23 -8.92 -4.91 5.45
CA ASN A 23 -9.97 -3.96 5.07
C ASN A 23 -11.09 -3.87 6.13
N ASN A 24 -11.33 -4.98 6.83
CA ASN A 24 -12.35 -5.08 7.87
C ASN A 24 -11.75 -5.16 9.28
N GLY A 25 -10.49 -4.85 9.42
CA GLY A 25 -9.78 -4.91 10.69
C GLY A 25 -10.05 -3.71 11.60
N CYS A 26 -9.21 -3.58 12.58
CA CYS A 26 -9.25 -2.45 13.51
C CYS A 26 -7.86 -2.19 14.07
N PHE A 27 -7.66 -1.01 14.63
CA PHE A 27 -6.56 -0.80 15.54
C PHE A 27 -7.08 -0.35 16.89
N GLU A 28 -6.28 -0.61 17.90
CA GLU A 28 -6.57 -0.21 19.27
C GLU A 28 -5.36 0.55 19.81
N VAL A 29 -5.64 1.70 20.42
CA VAL A 29 -4.69 2.46 21.21
C VAL A 29 -5.36 2.75 22.55
N PRO A 30 -4.62 3.14 23.59
CA PRO A 30 -5.28 3.47 24.85
C PRO A 30 -6.43 4.44 24.65
N GLU A 31 -7.63 4.05 25.06
CA GLU A 31 -8.87 4.86 25.01
C GLU A 31 -9.47 5.08 23.62
N VAL A 32 -8.89 4.51 22.55
CA VAL A 32 -9.42 4.67 21.18
C VAL A 32 -9.45 3.34 20.45
N GLU A 33 -10.57 3.02 19.86
CA GLU A 33 -10.74 1.91 18.93
C GLU A 33 -11.27 2.44 17.61
N LYS A 34 -10.72 1.97 16.50
CA LYS A 34 -11.18 2.38 15.16
C LYS A 34 -11.38 1.15 14.28
N SER A 35 -12.60 0.98 13.79
CA SER A 35 -12.92 -0.07 12.83
C SER A 35 -12.65 0.40 11.41
N PHE A 36 -11.90 -0.38 10.64
CA PHE A 36 -11.49 0.02 9.29
C PHE A 36 -12.62 -0.06 8.27
N LYS A 37 -13.62 -0.90 8.51
CA LYS A 37 -14.77 -0.97 7.61
C LYS A 37 -15.58 0.34 7.57
N ASP A 38 -15.48 1.16 8.61
CA ASP A 38 -16.16 2.45 8.70
C ASP A 38 -15.36 3.59 8.05
N VAL A 39 -14.13 3.32 7.62
CA VAL A 39 -13.28 4.28 6.91
C VAL A 39 -13.56 4.16 5.41
N PRO A 40 -13.93 5.26 4.73
CA PRO A 40 -14.24 5.18 3.30
C PRO A 40 -13.00 5.01 2.44
N TRP A 41 -13.16 4.37 1.29
CA TRP A 41 -12.19 4.40 0.21
C TRP A 41 -12.29 5.73 -0.52
N SER A 42 -11.16 6.34 -0.81
CA SER A 42 -11.07 7.61 -1.54
C SER A 42 -10.26 7.39 -2.81
N LYS A 43 -10.75 7.95 -3.92
CA LYS A 43 -9.99 7.94 -5.17
C LYS A 43 -8.74 8.79 -5.04
N HIS A 44 -7.62 8.30 -5.59
CA HIS A 44 -6.42 9.11 -5.70
C HIS A 44 -6.72 10.34 -6.56
N PRO A 45 -6.28 11.54 -6.15
CA PRO A 45 -6.65 12.76 -6.87
C PRO A 45 -6.06 12.84 -8.28
N THR A 46 -5.00 12.11 -8.57
CA THR A 46 -4.28 12.19 -9.85
C THR A 46 -4.35 10.91 -10.66
N PHE A 47 -4.21 9.73 -10.02
CA PHE A 47 -4.02 8.46 -10.72
C PHE A 47 -5.32 7.67 -10.78
N GLU A 48 -5.82 7.45 -12.00
CA GLU A 48 -7.02 6.65 -12.24
C GLU A 48 -6.83 5.20 -11.80
N GLY A 49 -7.88 4.62 -11.20
CA GLY A 49 -7.86 3.23 -10.75
C GLY A 49 -7.09 3.00 -9.46
N VAL A 50 -6.66 4.06 -8.80
CA VAL A 50 -5.97 4.00 -7.51
C VAL A 50 -6.88 4.55 -6.43
N GLU A 51 -7.07 3.76 -5.37
CA GLU A 51 -7.88 4.17 -4.23
C GLU A 51 -7.11 3.92 -2.92
N LEU A 52 -7.34 4.81 -1.96
CA LEU A 52 -6.72 4.75 -0.64
C LEU A 52 -7.78 4.73 0.46
N LYS A 53 -7.49 3.97 1.50
CA LYS A 53 -8.25 4.01 2.75
C LYS A 53 -7.31 4.51 3.84
N HIS A 54 -7.59 5.70 4.36
CA HIS A 54 -6.73 6.37 5.35
C HIS A 54 -6.99 5.79 6.75
N ILE A 55 -6.21 4.79 7.12
CA ILE A 55 -6.41 4.02 8.36
C ILE A 55 -5.95 4.81 9.57
N LEU A 56 -4.71 5.27 9.55
CA LEU A 56 -4.09 6.03 10.62
C LEU A 56 -3.55 7.33 10.03
N THR A 57 -3.92 8.44 10.62
CA THR A 57 -3.59 9.77 10.07
C THR A 57 -2.95 10.66 11.13
N SER A 58 -2.62 11.89 10.76
CA SER A 58 -2.16 12.91 11.68
C SER A 58 -3.11 13.13 12.85
N LYS A 59 -4.39 12.85 12.67
CA LYS A 59 -5.39 12.99 13.72
C LYS A 59 -5.06 12.10 14.93
N GLU A 60 -4.61 10.88 14.69
CA GLU A 60 -4.27 9.95 15.76
C GLU A 60 -2.82 10.08 16.21
N THR A 61 -1.91 10.53 15.34
CA THR A 61 -0.46 10.47 15.59
C THR A 61 0.20 11.83 15.81
N GLY A 62 -0.56 12.92 15.72
CA GLY A 62 0.02 14.27 15.83
C GLY A 62 0.97 14.60 14.68
N GLY A 63 0.81 13.95 13.52
CA GLY A 63 1.64 14.21 12.35
C GLY A 63 2.87 13.31 12.23
N ALA A 64 3.12 12.44 13.21
CA ALA A 64 4.35 11.64 13.22
C ALA A 64 4.34 10.51 12.19
N TYR A 65 3.17 9.98 11.88
CA TYR A 65 3.06 8.75 11.12
C TYR A 65 1.65 8.61 10.53
N SER A 66 1.56 8.06 9.32
CA SER A 66 0.26 7.62 8.78
C SER A 66 0.41 6.31 8.04
N PHE A 67 -0.67 5.53 7.98
CA PHE A 67 -0.71 4.40 7.08
C PHE A 67 -2.07 4.23 6.44
N HIS A 68 -2.05 3.63 5.26
CA HIS A 68 -3.16 3.56 4.35
C HIS A 68 -3.20 2.20 3.68
N LEU A 69 -4.41 1.66 3.52
CA LEU A 69 -4.59 0.60 2.54
C LEU A 69 -4.69 1.23 1.16
N VAL A 70 -4.03 0.61 0.20
CA VAL A 70 -4.03 1.06 -1.20
C VAL A 70 -4.47 -0.11 -2.07
N ARG A 71 -5.36 0.15 -3.00
CA ARG A 71 -5.69 -0.80 -4.05
C ARG A 71 -5.54 -0.15 -5.41
N ILE A 72 -4.86 -0.84 -6.29
CA ILE A 72 -4.62 -0.41 -7.66
C ILE A 72 -5.32 -1.41 -8.56
N ALA A 73 -6.25 -0.93 -9.37
CA ALA A 73 -7.02 -1.78 -10.27
C ALA A 73 -6.11 -2.47 -11.30
N PRO A 74 -6.54 -3.62 -11.85
CA PRO A 74 -5.75 -4.33 -12.86
C PRO A 74 -5.27 -3.41 -13.98
N GLY A 75 -3.98 -3.46 -14.28
CA GLY A 75 -3.37 -2.68 -15.35
C GLY A 75 -3.22 -1.18 -15.09
N LYS A 76 -3.62 -0.70 -13.91
CA LYS A 76 -3.48 0.71 -13.54
C LYS A 76 -2.19 0.94 -12.79
N SER A 77 -1.82 2.21 -12.62
CA SER A 77 -0.51 2.58 -12.09
C SER A 77 -0.56 3.84 -11.26
N ILE A 78 0.32 3.88 -10.27
CA ILE A 78 0.76 5.13 -9.64
C ILE A 78 2.01 5.54 -10.41
N LEU A 79 1.89 6.61 -11.19
CA LEU A 79 2.98 7.04 -12.05
C LEU A 79 4.10 7.71 -11.25
N ASP A 80 5.24 7.93 -11.89
CA ASP A 80 6.44 8.45 -11.25
C ASP A 80 6.16 9.72 -10.46
N HIS A 81 6.59 9.74 -9.21
CA HIS A 81 6.45 10.87 -8.30
C HIS A 81 7.46 10.77 -7.16
N ILE A 82 7.54 11.82 -6.37
CA ILE A 82 8.35 11.86 -5.15
C ILE A 82 7.50 12.32 -3.98
N HIS A 83 7.95 11.98 -2.78
CA HIS A 83 7.44 12.57 -1.55
C HIS A 83 8.55 13.36 -0.86
N ASP A 84 8.19 14.49 -0.27
CA ASP A 84 9.08 15.34 0.50
C ASP A 84 8.24 16.03 1.59
N PRO A 85 8.52 15.81 2.86
CA PRO A 85 9.70 15.15 3.44
C PRO A 85 9.51 13.66 3.75
N GLN A 86 8.40 13.04 3.34
CA GLN A 86 8.05 11.69 3.81
C GLN A 86 9.00 10.59 3.32
N LEU A 87 9.38 9.72 4.24
CA LEU A 87 9.81 8.37 3.91
C LEU A 87 8.53 7.55 3.74
N GLU A 88 8.46 6.78 2.67
CA GLU A 88 7.33 5.89 2.40
C GLU A 88 7.77 4.44 2.41
N THR A 89 6.93 3.53 2.91
CA THR A 89 7.13 2.10 2.74
C THR A 89 5.88 1.48 2.15
N HIS A 90 6.08 0.48 1.29
CA HIS A 90 5.01 -0.39 0.81
C HIS A 90 5.19 -1.80 1.35
N GLU A 91 4.12 -2.38 1.85
CA GLU A 91 4.04 -3.79 2.16
C GLU A 91 3.01 -4.40 1.23
N VAL A 92 3.45 -5.32 0.36
CA VAL A 92 2.54 -5.97 -0.57
C VAL A 92 1.72 -7.02 0.18
N ILE A 93 0.40 -6.84 0.19
CA ILE A 93 -0.53 -7.74 0.89
C ILE A 93 -1.05 -8.81 -0.07
N ALA A 94 -1.46 -8.40 -1.27
CA ALA A 94 -2.14 -9.27 -2.23
C ALA A 94 -1.93 -8.75 -3.66
N GLY A 95 -2.23 -9.57 -4.64
CA GLY A 95 -2.04 -9.23 -6.04
C GLY A 95 -0.60 -9.32 -6.48
N LYS A 96 -0.29 -8.69 -7.59
CA LYS A 96 1.07 -8.61 -8.12
C LYS A 96 1.25 -7.37 -8.96
N GLY A 97 2.50 -6.96 -9.11
CA GLY A 97 2.85 -5.82 -9.94
C GLY A 97 4.35 -5.59 -9.94
N THR A 98 4.73 -4.39 -10.30
CA THR A 98 6.12 -3.95 -10.29
C THR A 98 6.22 -2.56 -9.68
N CYS A 99 7.34 -2.30 -9.04
CA CYS A 99 7.70 -0.97 -8.55
C CYS A 99 9.04 -0.58 -9.14
N ILE A 100 9.15 0.64 -9.63
CA ILE A 100 10.45 1.21 -9.99
C ILE A 100 10.80 2.20 -8.90
N ASN A 101 11.81 1.89 -8.12
CA ASN A 101 12.24 2.66 -6.96
C ASN A 101 13.68 3.11 -7.18
N ASP A 102 13.87 4.41 -7.34
CA ASP A 102 15.16 5.02 -7.68
C ASP A 102 15.83 4.31 -8.88
N GLY A 103 15.03 4.05 -9.92
CA GLY A 103 15.49 3.39 -11.15
C GLY A 103 15.63 1.86 -11.05
N HIS A 104 15.43 1.27 -9.88
CA HIS A 104 15.50 -0.18 -9.68
C HIS A 104 14.12 -0.82 -9.79
N GLU A 105 14.00 -1.81 -10.65
CA GLU A 105 12.76 -2.57 -10.80
C GLU A 105 12.64 -3.64 -9.73
N ILE A 106 11.52 -3.61 -9.01
CA ILE A 106 11.21 -4.54 -7.91
C ILE A 106 9.91 -5.26 -8.27
N ALA A 107 9.95 -6.59 -8.25
CA ALA A 107 8.74 -7.38 -8.37
C ALA A 107 7.91 -7.25 -7.10
N TYR A 108 6.68 -6.77 -7.24
CA TYR A 108 5.73 -6.69 -6.13
C TYR A 108 4.88 -7.95 -6.07
N LEU A 109 5.17 -8.75 -5.05
CA LEU A 109 4.46 -9.99 -4.72
C LEU A 109 4.15 -9.96 -3.22
N PRO A 110 3.12 -10.68 -2.75
CA PRO A 110 2.80 -10.73 -1.33
C PRO A 110 4.01 -11.06 -0.47
N GLY A 111 4.22 -10.25 0.57
CA GLY A 111 5.36 -10.36 1.47
C GLY A 111 6.55 -9.49 1.11
N VAL A 112 6.55 -8.83 -0.03
CA VAL A 112 7.60 -7.87 -0.40
C VAL A 112 7.37 -6.56 0.35
N ILE A 113 8.45 -6.01 0.90
CA ILE A 113 8.45 -4.69 1.53
C ILE A 113 9.45 -3.82 0.76
N SER A 114 9.01 -2.65 0.35
CA SER A 114 9.83 -1.68 -0.36
C SER A 114 9.90 -0.38 0.44
N VAL A 115 11.06 0.24 0.46
CA VAL A 115 11.27 1.51 1.17
C VAL A 115 11.66 2.58 0.16
N MET A 116 10.90 3.66 0.13
CA MET A 116 11.17 4.83 -0.70
C MET A 116 11.63 5.99 0.19
N PRO A 117 12.96 6.30 0.21
CA PRO A 117 13.46 7.45 0.95
C PRO A 117 12.84 8.77 0.45
N PRO A 118 12.87 9.83 1.27
CA PRO A 118 12.42 11.16 0.80
C PRO A 118 13.13 11.58 -0.48
N GLN A 119 12.39 12.25 -1.37
CA GLN A 119 12.89 12.79 -2.65
C GLN A 119 13.34 11.75 -3.69
N VAL A 120 13.08 10.48 -3.45
CA VAL A 120 13.40 9.42 -4.39
C VAL A 120 12.22 9.18 -5.32
N HIS A 121 12.50 9.16 -6.62
CA HIS A 121 11.49 8.85 -7.63
C HIS A 121 11.03 7.41 -7.54
N HIS A 122 9.72 7.19 -7.57
CA HIS A 122 9.15 5.85 -7.60
C HIS A 122 7.82 5.82 -8.35
N GLU A 123 7.51 4.65 -8.89
CA GLU A 123 6.26 4.37 -9.57
C GLU A 123 5.85 2.91 -9.32
N VAL A 124 4.55 2.63 -9.38
CA VAL A 124 4.00 1.31 -9.10
C VAL A 124 3.00 0.94 -10.19
N HIS A 125 3.14 -0.25 -10.73
CA HIS A 125 2.27 -0.77 -11.80
C HIS A 125 1.61 -2.05 -11.32
N ALA A 126 0.27 -2.08 -11.30
CA ALA A 126 -0.47 -3.29 -11.01
C ALA A 126 -0.49 -4.23 -12.22
N GLY A 127 -0.38 -5.51 -11.96
CA GLY A 127 -0.56 -6.55 -12.97
C GLY A 127 -2.05 -6.85 -13.21
N GLU A 128 -2.31 -7.98 -13.85
CA GLU A 128 -3.67 -8.37 -14.28
C GLU A 128 -4.62 -8.67 -13.11
N GLU A 129 -4.08 -8.94 -11.93
CA GLU A 129 -4.87 -9.26 -10.73
C GLU A 129 -5.11 -8.03 -9.86
N GLY A 130 -4.55 -6.89 -10.23
CA GLY A 130 -4.51 -5.72 -9.37
C GLY A 130 -3.41 -5.85 -8.32
N LEU A 131 -3.30 -4.84 -7.46
CA LEU A 131 -2.27 -4.80 -6.44
C LEU A 131 -2.83 -4.15 -5.18
N PHE A 132 -2.53 -4.74 -4.03
CA PHE A 132 -3.06 -4.33 -2.73
C PHE A 132 -1.92 -4.18 -1.75
N LEU A 133 -1.79 -2.96 -1.20
CA LEU A 133 -0.65 -2.56 -0.39
C LEU A 133 -1.07 -1.97 0.94
N PHE A 134 -0.18 -2.09 1.93
CA PHE A 134 -0.05 -1.06 2.95
C PHE A 134 0.95 -0.02 2.48
N ALA A 135 0.57 1.24 2.58
CA ALA A 135 1.48 2.37 2.37
C ALA A 135 1.62 3.12 3.70
N LYS A 136 2.84 3.32 4.15
CA LYS A 136 3.13 3.98 5.42
C LYS A 136 4.05 5.17 5.17
N PHE A 137 3.80 6.27 5.88
CA PHE A 137 4.51 7.53 5.70
C PHE A 137 5.00 8.07 7.05
N LEU A 138 6.26 8.48 7.08
CA LEU A 138 6.90 9.15 8.22
C LEU A 138 7.61 10.41 7.70
N PRO A 139 7.19 11.64 8.10
CA PRO A 139 5.97 11.97 8.84
C PRO A 139 4.68 11.63 8.07
N ALA A 140 3.54 11.83 8.71
CA ALA A 140 2.24 11.49 8.15
C ALA A 140 1.99 12.17 6.79
N LEU A 141 1.34 11.45 5.87
CA LEU A 141 0.88 12.00 4.59
C LEU A 141 -0.30 12.95 4.79
N CYS A 142 -1.20 12.59 5.70
CA CYS A 142 -2.38 13.40 6.01
C CYS A 142 -2.84 13.18 7.44
#